data_12944db21e9032d156278e8536998462
#
_entry.id   12944db21e9032d156278e8536998462
#
_cell.length_a   1.000
_cell.length_b   1.000
_cell.length_c   1.000
_cell.angle_alpha   90.00
_cell.angle_beta   90.00
_cell.angle_gamma   90.00
#
_symmetry.space_group_name_H-M   'P 1'
#
loop_
_entity.id
_entity.type
_entity.pdbx_description
1 polymer ?
#
loop_
_entity_poly.entity_id
_entity_poly.type
_entity_poly.pdbx_seq_one_letter_code
_entity_poly.pdbx_strand_id
1 'polypeptide(L)'
;MRALVVYESLFGNTQRVAETIATGLRDEAYIVDCVEVSRAPNDLPSDIALLVVGGPTHAFSMTSASTRDSAAKQSQGESLVSTGIGLREWIGALHTVNRPPVAVFDTRIRKAMLPGSAAKAAAKRLRKLGFTLTVPPESFWVTGTTGPLTAGEDEHARRWGRDVAEVAVHPSSH
;
A
#
# COMPACT_ATOMS: atom_id res chain seq x y z
N MET A 1 9.59 -16.97 -5.93
CA MET A 1 9.67 -16.09 -4.72
C MET A 1 8.27 -15.72 -4.27
N ARG A 2 8.08 -15.44 -2.99
CA ARG A 2 6.77 -15.10 -2.43
C ARG A 2 6.71 -13.63 -2.03
N ALA A 3 5.64 -12.94 -2.40
CA ALA A 3 5.38 -11.56 -2.02
C ALA A 3 4.09 -11.45 -1.21
N LEU A 4 4.07 -10.52 -0.27
CA LEU A 4 2.89 -10.15 0.49
C LEU A 4 2.53 -8.71 0.15
N VAL A 5 1.31 -8.48 -0.34
CA VAL A 5 0.74 -7.17 -0.56
C VAL A 5 -0.30 -6.90 0.52
N VAL A 6 -0.07 -5.88 1.33
CA VAL A 6 -0.97 -5.46 2.41
C VAL A 6 -1.56 -4.11 2.08
N TYR A 7 -2.87 -4.00 2.09
CA TYR A 7 -3.56 -2.76 1.77
C TYR A 7 -4.61 -2.39 2.81
N GLU A 8 -4.79 -1.09 3.02
CA GLU A 8 -5.96 -0.48 3.60
C GLU A 8 -6.74 0.22 2.49
N SER A 9 -8.04 0.00 2.43
CA SER A 9 -8.90 0.66 1.45
C SER A 9 -10.21 1.05 2.08
N LEU A 10 -10.67 2.27 1.87
CA LEU A 10 -11.95 2.74 2.38
C LEU A 10 -13.06 2.56 1.32
N PHE A 11 -12.86 3.07 0.14
CA PHE A 11 -13.85 3.10 -0.94
C PHE A 11 -13.53 2.15 -2.12
N GLY A 12 -12.55 1.26 -1.96
CA GLY A 12 -12.20 0.25 -2.95
C GLY A 12 -11.11 0.64 -3.95
N ASN A 13 -10.70 1.91 -4.03
CA ASN A 13 -9.68 2.34 -4.99
C ASN A 13 -8.30 1.79 -4.65
N THR A 14 -7.88 1.87 -3.40
CA THR A 14 -6.60 1.32 -2.94
C THR A 14 -6.56 -0.20 -3.07
N GLN A 15 -7.67 -0.89 -2.79
CA GLN A 15 -7.81 -2.33 -3.03
C GLN A 15 -7.56 -2.67 -4.50
N ARG A 16 -8.22 -1.97 -5.42
CA ARG A 16 -8.04 -2.18 -6.86
C ARG A 16 -6.59 -1.99 -7.30
N VAL A 17 -5.94 -0.94 -6.81
CA VAL A 17 -4.51 -0.71 -7.06
C VAL A 17 -3.66 -1.86 -6.51
N ALA A 18 -3.90 -2.30 -5.27
CA ALA A 18 -3.18 -3.41 -4.64
C ALA A 18 -3.31 -4.71 -5.45
N GLU A 19 -4.52 -5.05 -5.88
CA GLU A 19 -4.79 -6.24 -6.69
C GLU A 19 -4.13 -6.17 -8.06
N THR A 20 -4.08 -4.97 -8.65
CA THR A 20 -3.42 -4.74 -9.94
C THR A 20 -1.89 -4.80 -9.82
N ILE A 21 -1.32 -4.25 -8.74
CA ILE A 21 0.10 -4.42 -8.40
C ILE A 21 0.43 -5.91 -8.22
N ALA A 22 -0.40 -6.65 -7.48
CA ALA A 22 -0.23 -8.08 -7.28
C ALA A 22 -0.23 -8.85 -8.62
N THR A 23 -1.03 -8.42 -9.58
CA THR A 23 -1.00 -8.97 -10.95
C THR A 23 0.34 -8.69 -11.62
N GLY A 24 0.86 -7.48 -11.51
CA GLY A 24 2.19 -7.12 -12.04
C GLY A 24 3.32 -7.95 -11.43
N LEU A 25 3.26 -8.21 -10.13
CA LEU A 25 4.22 -9.10 -9.45
C LEU A 25 4.11 -10.55 -9.93
N ARG A 26 2.89 -11.04 -10.18
CA ARG A 26 2.68 -12.39 -10.74
C ARG A 26 3.20 -12.52 -12.18
N ASP A 27 3.13 -11.45 -12.96
CA ASP A 27 3.74 -11.41 -14.31
C ASP A 27 5.25 -11.71 -14.24
N GLU A 28 5.91 -11.35 -13.13
CA GLU A 28 7.34 -11.59 -12.84
C GLU A 28 7.57 -12.84 -11.97
N ALA A 29 6.67 -13.81 -12.06
CA ALA A 29 6.74 -15.12 -11.42
C ALA A 29 6.77 -15.11 -9.87
N TYR A 30 6.25 -14.07 -9.22
CA TYR A 30 6.00 -14.11 -7.79
C TYR A 30 4.72 -14.88 -7.46
N ILE A 31 4.75 -15.65 -6.37
CA ILE A 31 3.54 -16.12 -5.70
C ILE A 31 3.10 -15.00 -4.76
N VAL A 32 1.90 -14.46 -4.96
CA VAL A 32 1.46 -13.24 -4.27
C VAL A 32 0.22 -13.49 -3.44
N ASP A 33 0.33 -13.22 -2.14
CA ASP A 33 -0.80 -13.03 -1.24
C ASP A 33 -1.13 -11.54 -1.19
N CYS A 34 -2.37 -11.18 -1.52
CA CYS A 34 -2.87 -9.81 -1.44
C CYS A 34 -3.98 -9.77 -0.40
N VAL A 35 -3.74 -9.08 0.71
CA VAL A 35 -4.60 -9.12 1.89
C VAL A 35 -4.95 -7.73 2.41
N GLU A 36 -6.17 -7.60 2.88
CA GLU A 36 -6.61 -6.41 3.60
C GLU A 36 -5.92 -6.34 4.97
N VAL A 37 -5.57 -5.14 5.41
CA VAL A 37 -4.68 -4.89 6.55
C VAL A 37 -5.10 -5.55 7.87
N SER A 38 -6.41 -5.66 8.15
CA SER A 38 -6.89 -6.31 9.38
C SER A 38 -6.67 -7.84 9.40
N ARG A 39 -6.42 -8.43 8.24
CA ARG A 39 -6.12 -9.86 8.06
C ARG A 39 -4.64 -10.14 7.83
N ALA A 40 -3.83 -9.09 7.74
CA ALA A 40 -2.40 -9.24 7.55
C ALA A 40 -1.70 -9.73 8.84
N PRO A 41 -0.72 -10.65 8.74
CA PRO A 41 0.01 -11.11 9.91
C PRO A 41 0.88 -10.00 10.50
N ASN A 42 0.97 -9.92 11.83
CA ASN A 42 1.91 -9.01 12.50
C ASN A 42 3.33 -9.58 12.48
N ASP A 43 3.47 -10.89 12.48
CA ASP A 43 4.74 -11.59 12.25
C ASP A 43 4.81 -12.03 10.79
N LEU A 44 5.73 -11.44 10.03
CA LEU A 44 5.89 -11.78 8.62
C LEU A 44 6.47 -13.20 8.48
N PRO A 45 5.85 -14.06 7.67
CA PRO A 45 6.43 -15.36 7.35
C PRO A 45 7.85 -15.22 6.79
N SER A 46 8.73 -16.13 7.20
CA SER A 46 10.17 -16.07 6.84
C SER A 46 10.44 -16.26 5.34
N ASP A 47 9.49 -16.82 4.61
CA ASP A 47 9.56 -17.07 3.17
C ASP A 47 9.09 -15.89 2.31
N ILE A 48 8.64 -14.79 2.93
CA ILE A 48 8.31 -13.56 2.21
C ILE A 48 9.61 -12.89 1.73
N ALA A 49 9.76 -12.83 0.42
CA ALA A 49 10.91 -12.22 -0.26
C ALA A 49 10.69 -10.73 -0.60
N LEU A 50 9.43 -10.29 -0.63
CA LEU A 50 9.05 -8.91 -0.93
C LEU A 50 7.77 -8.55 -0.17
N LEU A 51 7.78 -7.39 0.48
CA LEU A 51 6.60 -6.80 1.11
C LEU A 51 6.17 -5.56 0.30
N VAL A 52 4.89 -5.47 -0.02
CA VAL A 52 4.29 -4.26 -0.63
C VAL A 52 3.18 -3.76 0.27
N VAL A 53 3.19 -2.48 0.59
CA VAL A 53 2.28 -1.89 1.57
C VAL A 53 1.63 -0.65 0.97
N GLY A 54 0.31 -0.52 1.07
CA GLY A 54 -0.39 0.64 0.55
C GLY A 54 -1.66 1.01 1.28
N GLY A 55 -1.99 2.29 1.23
CA GLY A 55 -3.18 2.84 1.84
C GLY A 55 -3.60 4.17 1.23
N PRO A 56 -4.80 4.65 1.55
CA PRO A 56 -5.26 5.94 1.07
C PRO A 56 -4.59 7.08 1.84
N THR A 57 -4.33 8.20 1.17
CA THR A 57 -3.92 9.44 1.82
C THR A 57 -5.14 10.16 2.37
N HIS A 58 -5.20 10.31 3.69
CA HIS A 58 -6.20 11.08 4.40
C HIS A 58 -5.53 12.14 5.27
N ALA A 59 -6.02 13.37 5.22
CA ALA A 59 -5.42 14.48 5.97
C ALA A 59 -3.88 14.52 5.81
N PHE A 60 -3.42 14.36 4.57
CA PHE A 60 -2.01 14.42 4.14
C PHE A 60 -1.11 13.27 4.64
N SER A 61 -1.69 12.18 5.17
CA SER A 61 -0.93 11.05 5.71
C SER A 61 -1.73 9.74 5.64
N MET A 62 -1.22 8.69 6.28
CA MET A 62 -2.00 7.47 6.54
C MET A 62 -3.23 7.80 7.40
N THR A 63 -4.29 7.01 7.25
CA THR A 63 -5.49 7.15 8.07
C THR A 63 -5.18 7.07 9.57
N SER A 64 -6.03 7.68 10.36
CA SER A 64 -6.12 7.52 11.80
C SER A 64 -7.53 7.07 12.17
N ALA A 65 -7.76 6.67 13.41
CA ALA A 65 -9.11 6.30 13.86
C ALA A 65 -10.13 7.41 13.57
N SER A 66 -9.79 8.66 13.84
CA SER A 66 -10.69 9.81 13.61
C SER A 66 -10.96 10.07 12.12
N THR A 67 -9.97 9.91 11.23
CA THR A 67 -10.19 10.10 9.80
C THR A 67 -10.97 8.94 9.18
N ARG A 68 -10.82 7.72 9.71
CA ARG A 68 -11.66 6.57 9.33
C ARG A 68 -13.11 6.75 9.78
N ASP A 69 -13.34 7.26 10.99
CA ASP A 69 -14.69 7.59 11.47
C ASP A 69 -15.35 8.66 10.60
N SER A 70 -14.60 9.67 10.19
CA SER A 70 -15.08 10.69 9.24
C SER A 70 -15.43 10.10 7.88
N ALA A 71 -14.61 9.19 7.36
CA ALA A 71 -14.90 8.49 6.11
C ALA A 71 -16.16 7.61 6.23
N ALA A 72 -16.34 6.92 7.35
CA ALA A 72 -17.56 6.14 7.61
C ALA A 72 -18.83 7.00 7.60
N LYS A 73 -18.77 8.19 8.14
CA LYS A 73 -19.88 9.16 8.11
C LYS A 73 -20.14 9.70 6.70
N GLN A 74 -19.10 9.87 5.88
CA GLN A 74 -19.21 10.35 4.51
C GLN A 74 -19.65 9.27 3.53
N SER A 75 -19.59 8.00 3.90
CA SER A 75 -19.93 6.87 3.02
C SER A 75 -21.42 6.81 2.64
N GLN A 76 -22.27 7.59 3.27
CA GLN A 76 -23.71 7.65 3.01
C GLN A 76 -24.41 6.29 3.00
N GLY A 77 -23.93 5.37 3.85
CA GLY A 77 -24.47 4.01 3.95
C GLY A 77 -23.79 2.99 3.06
N GLU A 78 -22.80 3.35 2.26
CA GLU A 78 -21.95 2.40 1.54
C GLU A 78 -21.01 1.71 2.53
N SER A 79 -20.81 0.40 2.34
CA SER A 79 -19.89 -0.38 3.16
C SER A 79 -18.44 -0.02 2.83
N LEU A 80 -17.65 0.31 3.87
CA LEU A 80 -16.21 0.47 3.72
C LEU A 80 -15.54 -0.90 3.54
N VAL A 81 -14.47 -0.97 2.76
CA VAL A 81 -13.66 -2.18 2.59
C VAL A 81 -12.89 -2.49 3.88
N SER A 82 -12.13 -1.52 4.38
CA SER A 82 -11.40 -1.64 5.65
C SER A 82 -12.23 -1.03 6.78
N THR A 83 -12.72 -1.87 7.68
CA THR A 83 -13.56 -1.46 8.81
C THR A 83 -12.87 -1.62 10.17
N GLY A 84 -11.69 -2.26 10.20
CA GLY A 84 -10.91 -2.53 11.40
C GLY A 84 -9.74 -1.55 11.58
N ILE A 85 -8.59 -2.09 11.96
CA ILE A 85 -7.35 -1.32 12.08
C ILE A 85 -6.90 -0.79 10.72
N GLY A 86 -6.16 0.29 10.74
CA GLY A 86 -5.55 0.83 9.54
C GLY A 86 -4.08 0.46 9.39
N LEU A 87 -3.50 0.91 8.29
CA LEU A 87 -2.09 0.66 7.96
C LEU A 87 -1.13 1.20 9.03
N ARG A 88 -1.46 2.36 9.61
CA ARG A 88 -0.67 2.99 10.67
C ARG A 88 -0.51 2.08 11.88
N GLU A 89 -1.61 1.49 12.34
CA GLU A 89 -1.64 0.60 13.50
C GLU A 89 -0.94 -0.72 13.18
N TRP A 90 -1.16 -1.27 11.99
CA TRP A 90 -0.53 -2.51 11.56
C TRP A 90 0.99 -2.38 11.50
N ILE A 91 1.52 -1.31 10.87
CA ILE A 91 2.97 -1.06 10.83
C ILE A 91 3.54 -0.92 12.25
N GLY A 92 2.82 -0.25 13.16
CA GLY A 92 3.21 -0.11 14.56
C GLY A 92 3.24 -1.43 15.34
N ALA A 93 2.46 -2.41 14.90
CA ALA A 93 2.36 -3.74 15.53
C ALA A 93 3.24 -4.80 14.84
N LEU A 94 4.00 -4.43 13.82
CA LEU A 94 4.91 -5.38 13.15
C LEU A 94 6.00 -5.88 14.11
N HIS A 95 6.00 -7.19 14.28
CA HIS A 95 7.04 -7.93 15.00
C HIS A 95 7.67 -8.92 14.02
N THR A 96 8.84 -8.64 13.50
CA THR A 96 9.49 -9.55 12.57
C THR A 96 11.00 -9.52 12.70
N VAL A 97 11.59 -10.71 12.69
CA VAL A 97 13.04 -10.88 12.58
C VAL A 97 13.47 -10.74 11.12
N ASN A 98 12.64 -11.26 10.21
CA ASN A 98 12.85 -11.14 8.78
C ASN A 98 12.34 -9.77 8.30
N ARG A 99 13.21 -9.01 7.64
CA ARG A 99 12.91 -7.72 7.05
C ARG A 99 13.11 -7.78 5.53
N PRO A 100 12.14 -8.34 4.78
CA PRO A 100 12.25 -8.36 3.34
C PRO A 100 12.32 -6.94 2.80
N PRO A 101 12.88 -6.74 1.58
CA PRO A 101 12.75 -5.47 0.88
C PRO A 101 11.28 -5.06 0.77
N VAL A 102 11.01 -3.75 0.86
CA VAL A 102 9.64 -3.24 0.88
C VAL A 102 9.43 -2.18 -0.18
N ALA A 103 8.26 -2.18 -0.80
CA ALA A 103 7.76 -1.11 -1.64
C ALA A 103 6.47 -0.53 -1.02
N VAL A 104 6.25 0.76 -1.16
CA VAL A 104 5.09 1.44 -0.58
C VAL A 104 4.38 2.29 -1.62
N PHE A 105 3.05 2.31 -1.54
CA PHE A 105 2.21 3.11 -2.41
C PHE A 105 1.06 3.76 -1.66
N ASP A 106 0.45 4.75 -2.27
CA ASP A 106 -0.83 5.30 -1.81
C ASP A 106 -1.77 5.58 -2.97
N THR A 107 -3.02 5.82 -2.63
CA THR A 107 -3.99 6.47 -3.50
C THR A 107 -4.29 7.85 -2.96
N ARG A 108 -4.38 8.84 -3.84
CA ARG A 108 -4.62 10.23 -3.45
C ARG A 108 -5.25 11.04 -4.58
N ILE A 109 -5.94 12.11 -4.20
CA ILE A 109 -6.47 13.07 -5.16
C ILE A 109 -5.32 13.92 -5.70
N ARG A 110 -5.28 14.10 -7.03
CA ARG A 110 -4.34 15.02 -7.67
C ARG A 110 -4.81 16.45 -7.45
N LYS A 111 -4.34 17.10 -6.40
CA LYS A 111 -4.49 18.53 -6.19
C LYS A 111 -3.12 19.17 -6.16
N ALA A 112 -2.96 20.25 -6.92
CA ALA A 112 -1.72 21.03 -6.87
C ALA A 112 -1.43 21.48 -5.42
N MET A 113 -0.18 21.33 -4.99
CA MET A 113 0.35 21.85 -3.71
C MET A 113 -0.21 21.26 -2.41
N LEU A 114 -0.88 20.09 -2.42
CA LEU A 114 -1.16 19.42 -1.16
C LEU A 114 0.08 18.67 -0.67
N PRO A 115 0.65 19.04 0.49
CA PRO A 115 1.79 18.35 1.07
C PRO A 115 1.37 17.00 1.65
N GLY A 116 2.35 16.10 1.80
CA GLY A 116 2.15 14.84 2.48
C GLY A 116 1.58 13.72 1.61
N SER A 117 1.81 12.51 2.06
CA SER A 117 1.42 11.28 1.38
C SER A 117 1.44 10.13 2.36
N ALA A 118 0.44 9.25 2.29
CA ALA A 118 0.41 8.03 3.09
C ALA A 118 1.61 7.13 2.77
N ALA A 119 2.01 7.02 1.51
CA ALA A 119 3.17 6.24 1.09
C ALA A 119 4.47 6.78 1.73
N LYS A 120 4.69 8.08 1.72
CA LYS A 120 5.87 8.68 2.36
C LYS A 120 5.88 8.48 3.87
N ALA A 121 4.73 8.60 4.53
CA ALA A 121 4.59 8.37 5.96
C ALA A 121 4.83 6.90 6.32
N ALA A 122 4.30 5.97 5.55
CA ALA A 122 4.54 4.54 5.71
C ALA A 122 6.02 4.19 5.50
N ALA A 123 6.63 4.71 4.43
CA ALA A 123 8.05 4.53 4.15
C ALA A 123 8.94 4.97 5.32
N LYS A 124 8.66 6.15 5.88
CA LYS A 124 9.40 6.67 7.04
C LYS A 124 9.32 5.75 8.25
N ARG A 125 8.12 5.20 8.54
CA ARG A 125 7.92 4.27 9.66
C ARG A 125 8.60 2.93 9.43
N LEU A 126 8.49 2.37 8.24
CA LEU A 126 9.12 1.10 7.88
C LEU A 126 10.65 1.20 7.92
N ARG A 127 11.24 2.31 7.46
CA ARG A 127 12.69 2.55 7.60
C ARG A 127 13.13 2.58 9.06
N LYS A 128 12.34 3.19 9.95
CA LYS A 128 12.63 3.19 11.40
C LYS A 128 12.59 1.78 12.01
N LEU A 129 11.80 0.87 11.42
CA LEU A 129 11.75 -0.54 11.81
C LEU A 129 12.87 -1.38 11.17
N GLY A 130 13.74 -0.77 10.36
CA GLY A 130 14.88 -1.43 9.73
C GLY A 130 14.59 -2.04 8.35
N PHE A 131 13.44 -1.74 7.75
CA PHE A 131 13.15 -2.17 6.37
C PHE A 131 13.87 -1.29 5.35
N THR A 132 14.28 -1.91 4.24
CA THR A 132 14.88 -1.21 3.09
C THR A 132 13.85 -1.09 1.96
N LEU A 133 13.65 0.13 1.45
CA LEU A 133 12.79 0.34 0.29
C LEU A 133 13.49 -0.10 -1.00
N THR A 134 12.76 -0.82 -1.86
CA THR A 134 13.23 -1.21 -3.20
C THR A 134 13.22 -0.06 -4.19
N VAL A 135 12.15 0.76 -4.11
CA VAL A 135 11.90 1.88 -5.00
C VAL A 135 11.36 3.06 -4.20
N PRO A 136 11.39 4.29 -4.72
CA PRO A 136 10.72 5.41 -4.08
C PRO A 136 9.23 5.14 -3.87
N PRO A 137 8.60 5.74 -2.82
CA PRO A 137 7.15 5.67 -2.63
C PRO A 137 6.39 6.15 -3.86
N GLU A 138 5.34 5.42 -4.26
CA GLU A 138 4.55 5.72 -5.45
C GLU A 138 3.13 6.16 -5.09
N SER A 139 2.57 7.06 -5.90
CA SER A 139 1.18 7.51 -5.73
C SER A 139 0.35 7.17 -6.96
N PHE A 140 -0.87 6.69 -6.71
CA PHE A 140 -1.88 6.42 -7.73
C PHE A 140 -3.06 7.38 -7.55
N TRP A 141 -3.54 7.96 -8.64
CA TRP A 141 -4.41 9.11 -8.60
C TRP A 141 -5.88 8.71 -8.68
N VAL A 142 -6.69 9.31 -7.81
CA VAL A 142 -8.15 9.23 -7.83
C VAL A 142 -8.75 10.58 -8.19
N THR A 143 -9.94 10.57 -8.80
CA THR A 143 -10.62 11.79 -9.26
C THR A 143 -11.30 12.53 -8.12
N GLY A 144 -11.64 11.85 -7.04
CA GLY A 144 -12.28 12.40 -5.85
C GLY A 144 -12.16 11.47 -4.67
N THR A 145 -12.72 11.83 -3.51
CA THR A 145 -12.61 11.08 -2.26
C THR A 145 -13.05 9.61 -2.40
N THR A 146 -14.14 9.36 -3.12
CA THR A 146 -14.67 8.02 -3.36
C THR A 146 -14.19 7.40 -4.68
N GLY A 147 -13.37 8.09 -5.43
CA GLY A 147 -12.89 7.68 -6.75
C GLY A 147 -13.72 8.23 -7.89
N PRO A 148 -13.67 7.60 -9.06
CA PRO A 148 -12.86 6.43 -9.39
C PRO A 148 -11.36 6.73 -9.54
N LEU A 149 -10.56 5.70 -9.83
CA LEU A 149 -9.18 5.87 -10.26
C LEU A 149 -9.14 6.68 -11.55
N THR A 150 -8.14 7.55 -11.69
CA THR A 150 -7.89 8.29 -12.92
C THR A 150 -7.59 7.31 -14.06
N ALA A 151 -7.99 7.64 -15.28
CA ALA A 151 -7.70 6.82 -16.46
C ALA A 151 -6.19 6.55 -16.59
N GLY A 152 -5.83 5.28 -16.86
CA GLY A 152 -4.45 4.83 -16.99
C GLY A 152 -3.80 4.34 -15.69
N GLU A 153 -4.41 4.55 -14.53
CA GLU A 153 -3.80 4.15 -13.26
C GLU A 153 -3.76 2.62 -13.05
N ASP A 154 -4.68 1.87 -13.64
CA ASP A 154 -4.59 0.40 -13.63
C ASP A 154 -3.33 -0.09 -14.36
N GLU A 155 -3.06 0.43 -15.56
CA GLU A 155 -1.86 0.08 -16.31
C GLU A 155 -0.58 0.55 -15.58
N HIS A 156 -0.62 1.74 -15.00
CA HIS A 156 0.46 2.27 -14.17
C HIS A 156 0.75 1.34 -12.97
N ALA A 157 -0.28 0.90 -12.26
CA ALA A 157 -0.14 0.00 -11.11
C ALA A 157 0.45 -1.36 -11.49
N ARG A 158 -0.01 -1.95 -12.61
CA ARG A 158 0.53 -3.22 -13.10
C ARG A 158 1.99 -3.09 -13.51
N ARG A 159 2.34 -2.04 -14.25
CA ARG A 159 3.72 -1.75 -14.64
C ARG A 159 4.61 -1.55 -13.42
N TRP A 160 4.17 -0.72 -12.46
CA TRP A 160 4.92 -0.50 -11.22
C TRP A 160 5.15 -1.79 -10.43
N GLY A 161 4.16 -2.70 -10.41
CA GLY A 161 4.31 -4.04 -9.80
C GLY A 161 5.44 -4.84 -10.44
N ARG A 162 5.56 -4.83 -11.78
CA ARG A 162 6.67 -5.47 -12.50
C ARG A 162 8.02 -4.82 -12.18
N ASP A 163 8.08 -3.49 -12.21
CA ASP A 163 9.30 -2.74 -11.91
C ASP A 163 9.80 -3.02 -10.47
N VAL A 164 8.89 -3.08 -9.50
CA VAL A 164 9.21 -3.46 -8.11
C VAL A 164 9.78 -4.86 -8.03
N ALA A 165 9.20 -5.81 -8.74
CA ALA A 165 9.67 -7.20 -8.78
C ALA A 165 11.09 -7.30 -9.34
N GLU A 166 11.37 -6.62 -10.45
CA GLU A 166 12.71 -6.58 -11.06
C GLU A 166 13.76 -6.01 -10.09
N VAL A 167 13.48 -4.87 -9.47
CA VAL A 167 14.42 -4.24 -8.54
C VAL A 167 14.65 -5.09 -7.30
N ALA A 168 13.63 -5.78 -6.81
CA ALA A 168 13.75 -6.65 -5.64
C ALA A 168 14.65 -7.86 -5.88
N VAL A 169 14.69 -8.39 -7.10
CA VAL A 169 15.57 -9.51 -7.49
C VAL A 169 17.01 -9.04 -7.76
N HIS A 170 17.17 -7.82 -8.28
CA HIS A 170 18.45 -7.24 -8.63
C HIS A 170 18.70 -5.95 -7.83
N PRO A 171 18.89 -6.04 -6.49
CA PRO A 171 19.19 -4.85 -5.71
C PRO A 171 20.47 -4.22 -6.26
N SER A 172 20.33 -3.00 -6.80
CA SER A 172 21.47 -2.23 -7.26
C SER A 172 22.46 -2.07 -6.11
N SER A 173 23.65 -2.64 -6.28
CA SER A 173 24.75 -2.46 -5.33
C SER A 173 25.17 -0.98 -5.36
N HIS A 174 24.74 -0.23 -4.39
CA HIS A 174 25.22 1.14 -4.14
C HIS A 174 25.96 1.18 -2.81
#